data_fb484135b59bea6a995a4b857fb2a540
#
_entry.id   fb484135b59bea6a995a4b857fb2a540
#
_cell.length_a   1.000
_cell.length_b   1.000
_cell.length_c   1.000
_cell.angle_alpha   90.00
_cell.angle_beta   90.00
_cell.angle_gamma   90.00
#
_symmetry.space_group_name_H-M   'P 1'
#
loop_
_entity.id
_entity.type
_entity.pdbx_description
1 polymer ?
#
loop_
_entity_poly.entity_id
_entity_poly.type
_entity_poly.pdbx_seq_one_letter_code
_entity_poly.pdbx_strand_id
1 'polypeptide(L)'
;MKRINIAATLTAVLLIAVTALVTRFLYGPGGMGTVSVGFIYENDESTPYTYNFALAERALKAEYGDRVNVYAFRNVLESETKEPLMELVDKGCKIIFTNGASTQVRETAERYPDVEFCQVSGENCVATEGPANYHTFNGQVYQYQYVSGIVAGAKLRNLIDSHVLKPEQAMIGFVGNYPNPEVISAFTAFYLGARSVAPEARMRVRYTHTGSSYPREKAVAREMIDEGCIVIAQHSRTFGPAAACEEAAADRLVFHAGNHRSMMDIAPATSLVSGRVNWAPYILGAVEAVMKGKTIEKAVEGTAHGNDMSAGFARGWVEMLELNAHLVPYGTEEKVRQAVEDLGKGRNMVFKGPYTGTDPNHPEDTINLTAGYTENGDSSVPSFHYILDGITVQN
;
A
#
# COMPACT_ATOMS: atom_id res chain seq x y z
N MET A 1 -51.02 32.61 -47.75
CA MET A 1 -50.45 32.37 -46.44
C MET A 1 -50.47 30.89 -46.19
N LYS A 2 -49.31 30.21 -46.12
CA LYS A 2 -49.19 28.74 -45.73
C LYS A 2 -49.56 28.60 -44.27
N ARG A 3 -50.61 27.85 -43.99
CA ARG A 3 -50.97 27.46 -42.61
C ARG A 3 -49.82 26.60 -42.06
N ILE A 4 -49.05 27.13 -41.12
CA ILE A 4 -48.04 26.35 -40.35
C ILE A 4 -48.80 25.28 -39.60
N ASN A 5 -48.44 24.02 -39.83
CA ASN A 5 -49.09 22.89 -39.17
C ASN A 5 -48.54 22.83 -37.69
N ILE A 6 -49.28 23.47 -36.80
CA ILE A 6 -48.91 23.64 -35.38
C ILE A 6 -48.60 22.28 -34.73
N ALA A 7 -49.31 21.20 -35.12
CA ALA A 7 -49.04 19.87 -34.62
C ALA A 7 -47.65 19.34 -35.03
N ALA A 8 -47.25 19.58 -36.31
CA ALA A 8 -45.90 19.17 -36.76
C ALA A 8 -44.78 19.97 -36.09
N THR A 9 -45.01 21.24 -35.81
CA THR A 9 -44.03 22.07 -35.08
C THR A 9 -43.89 21.65 -33.61
N LEU A 10 -45.00 21.34 -32.94
CA LEU A 10 -44.98 20.83 -31.57
C LEU A 10 -44.27 19.47 -31.45
N THR A 11 -44.50 18.56 -32.43
CA THR A 11 -43.85 17.24 -32.47
C THR A 11 -42.31 17.41 -32.67
N ALA A 12 -41.89 18.33 -33.56
CA ALA A 12 -40.46 18.57 -33.78
C ALA A 12 -39.78 19.19 -32.56
N VAL A 13 -40.43 20.13 -31.86
CA VAL A 13 -39.92 20.73 -30.63
C VAL A 13 -39.81 19.67 -29.51
N LEU A 14 -40.81 18.77 -29.38
CA LEU A 14 -40.79 17.68 -28.39
C LEU A 14 -39.66 16.69 -28.70
N LEU A 15 -39.45 16.32 -29.97
CA LEU A 15 -38.35 15.45 -30.37
C LEU A 15 -36.99 16.06 -30.06
N ILE A 16 -36.79 17.35 -30.35
CA ILE A 16 -35.54 18.09 -30.05
C ILE A 16 -35.33 18.14 -28.54
N ALA A 17 -36.37 18.42 -27.75
CA ALA A 17 -36.28 18.46 -26.29
C ALA A 17 -35.95 17.09 -25.70
N VAL A 18 -36.58 16.01 -26.19
CA VAL A 18 -36.30 14.62 -25.76
C VAL A 18 -34.88 14.23 -26.17
N THR A 19 -34.45 14.53 -27.39
CA THR A 19 -33.07 14.26 -27.86
C THR A 19 -32.06 15.03 -27.01
N ALA A 20 -32.30 16.31 -26.72
CA ALA A 20 -31.42 17.12 -25.87
C ALA A 20 -31.37 16.57 -24.42
N LEU A 21 -32.51 16.07 -23.87
CA LEU A 21 -32.58 15.47 -22.55
C LEU A 21 -31.82 14.15 -22.51
N VAL A 22 -32.02 13.28 -23.51
CA VAL A 22 -31.32 12.02 -23.66
C VAL A 22 -29.80 12.23 -23.86
N THR A 23 -29.43 13.22 -24.71
CA THR A 23 -28.01 13.57 -24.89
C THR A 23 -27.41 14.12 -23.61
N ARG A 24 -28.14 14.95 -22.85
CA ARG A 24 -27.69 15.45 -21.55
C ARG A 24 -27.63 14.36 -20.49
N PHE A 25 -28.50 13.36 -20.53
CA PHE A 25 -28.49 12.21 -19.65
C PHE A 25 -27.35 11.24 -19.98
N LEU A 26 -27.07 11.03 -21.27
CA LEU A 26 -25.99 10.12 -21.73
C LEU A 26 -24.61 10.77 -21.78
N TYR A 27 -24.52 12.10 -22.04
CA TYR A 27 -23.25 12.79 -22.33
C TYR A 27 -23.09 14.12 -21.57
N GLY A 28 -24.01 14.49 -20.69
CA GLY A 28 -23.88 15.67 -19.81
C GLY A 28 -23.00 15.43 -18.59
N PRO A 29 -22.69 16.48 -17.80
CA PRO A 29 -21.96 16.35 -16.53
C PRO A 29 -22.78 15.57 -15.49
N GLY A 30 -22.86 14.26 -15.61
CA GLY A 30 -23.71 13.32 -14.84
C GLY A 30 -24.34 12.26 -15.72
N GLY A 31 -24.22 12.33 -17.06
CA GLY A 31 -24.52 11.27 -18.00
C GLY A 31 -23.40 10.23 -18.05
N MET A 32 -23.73 8.96 -18.29
CA MET A 32 -22.78 7.85 -18.35
C MET A 32 -21.85 7.92 -19.59
N GLY A 33 -21.06 9.01 -19.71
CA GLY A 33 -19.98 9.09 -20.69
C GLY A 33 -18.83 8.16 -20.30
N THR A 34 -18.17 7.57 -21.31
CA THR A 34 -16.95 6.80 -21.09
C THR A 34 -15.82 7.70 -20.60
N VAL A 35 -15.17 7.35 -19.49
CA VAL A 35 -14.02 8.07 -18.94
C VAL A 35 -12.73 7.33 -19.31
N SER A 36 -11.76 8.04 -19.90
CA SER A 36 -10.42 7.51 -20.13
C SER A 36 -9.60 7.64 -18.86
N VAL A 37 -8.98 6.52 -18.43
CA VAL A 37 -8.17 6.40 -17.22
C VAL A 37 -6.78 5.92 -17.60
N GLY A 38 -5.74 6.62 -17.13
CA GLY A 38 -4.35 6.28 -17.36
C GLY A 38 -3.70 5.59 -16.17
N PHE A 39 -2.79 4.65 -16.43
CA PHE A 39 -1.93 4.02 -15.42
C PHE A 39 -0.48 4.04 -15.85
N ILE A 40 0.42 4.39 -14.93
CA ILE A 40 1.86 4.31 -15.11
C ILE A 40 2.42 3.44 -13.99
N TYR A 41 3.14 2.38 -14.37
CA TYR A 41 3.74 1.42 -13.48
C TYR A 41 5.27 1.50 -13.54
N GLU A 42 5.93 1.58 -12.39
CA GLU A 42 7.40 1.58 -12.31
C GLU A 42 8.04 0.24 -12.73
N ASN A 43 7.29 -0.85 -12.62
CA ASN A 43 7.69 -2.19 -13.05
C ASN A 43 6.53 -2.87 -13.78
N ASP A 44 6.72 -4.12 -14.18
CA ASP A 44 5.63 -4.98 -14.63
C ASP A 44 5.04 -5.80 -13.47
N GLU A 45 4.06 -6.64 -13.78
CA GLU A 45 3.35 -7.47 -12.79
C GLU A 45 4.18 -8.66 -12.26
N SER A 46 5.44 -8.81 -12.64
CA SER A 46 6.33 -9.84 -12.09
C SER A 46 6.75 -9.51 -10.65
N THR A 47 6.69 -8.23 -10.26
CA THR A 47 6.94 -7.83 -8.87
C THR A 47 5.66 -7.84 -8.04
N PRO A 48 5.67 -8.34 -6.79
CA PRO A 48 4.52 -8.31 -5.88
C PRO A 48 3.88 -6.94 -5.71
N TYR A 49 4.69 -5.88 -5.63
CA TYR A 49 4.22 -4.51 -5.49
C TYR A 49 3.39 -4.05 -6.69
N THR A 50 3.94 -4.16 -7.91
CA THR A 50 3.22 -3.75 -9.13
C THR A 50 2.03 -4.65 -9.43
N TYR A 51 2.14 -5.97 -9.22
CA TYR A 51 1.00 -6.89 -9.32
C TYR A 51 -0.17 -6.44 -8.44
N ASN A 52 0.14 -6.04 -7.20
CA ASN A 52 -0.88 -5.58 -6.26
C ASN A 52 -1.58 -4.30 -6.73
N PHE A 53 -0.85 -3.36 -7.35
CA PHE A 53 -1.44 -2.16 -7.95
C PHE A 53 -2.28 -2.49 -9.20
N ALA A 54 -1.84 -3.45 -10.03
CA ALA A 54 -2.57 -3.93 -11.19
C ALA A 54 -3.88 -4.66 -10.84
N LEU A 55 -4.01 -5.21 -9.62
CA LEU A 55 -5.30 -5.74 -9.13
C LEU A 55 -6.37 -4.64 -9.06
N ALA A 56 -5.99 -3.41 -8.71
CA ALA A 56 -6.93 -2.30 -8.69
C ALA A 56 -7.35 -1.84 -10.10
N GLU A 57 -6.44 -1.89 -11.09
CA GLU A 57 -6.80 -1.70 -12.51
C GLU A 57 -7.83 -2.74 -12.96
N ARG A 58 -7.64 -4.02 -12.58
CA ARG A 58 -8.59 -5.10 -12.89
C ARG A 58 -9.92 -4.89 -12.20
N ALA A 59 -9.91 -4.49 -10.92
CA ALA A 59 -11.13 -4.16 -10.18
C ALA A 59 -11.89 -2.99 -10.83
N LEU A 60 -11.18 -1.95 -11.29
CA LEU A 60 -11.76 -0.83 -12.02
C LEU A 60 -12.48 -1.30 -13.30
N LYS A 61 -11.81 -2.13 -14.11
CA LYS A 61 -12.39 -2.70 -15.32
C LYS A 61 -13.60 -3.60 -15.04
N ALA A 62 -13.55 -4.37 -13.95
CA ALA A 62 -14.65 -5.24 -13.55
C ALA A 62 -15.87 -4.44 -13.08
N GLU A 63 -15.67 -3.35 -12.33
CA GLU A 63 -16.74 -2.50 -11.79
C GLU A 63 -17.42 -1.67 -12.87
N TYR A 64 -16.62 -1.05 -13.76
CA TYR A 64 -17.16 -0.05 -14.69
C TYR A 64 -17.35 -0.55 -16.13
N GLY A 65 -16.71 -1.66 -16.52
CA GLY A 65 -16.86 -2.25 -17.86
C GLY A 65 -16.61 -1.23 -18.98
N ASP A 66 -17.53 -1.10 -19.91
CA ASP A 66 -17.45 -0.19 -21.06
C ASP A 66 -17.56 1.31 -20.69
N ARG A 67 -17.79 1.63 -19.42
CA ARG A 67 -17.80 3.03 -18.95
C ARG A 67 -16.41 3.62 -18.72
N VAL A 68 -15.35 2.80 -18.81
CA VAL A 68 -13.95 3.26 -18.73
C VAL A 68 -13.12 2.73 -19.88
N ASN A 69 -12.29 3.60 -20.47
CA ASN A 69 -11.21 3.22 -21.35
C ASN A 69 -9.90 3.28 -20.56
N VAL A 70 -9.20 2.17 -20.40
CA VAL A 70 -7.99 2.10 -19.60
C VAL A 70 -6.76 1.98 -20.48
N TYR A 71 -5.80 2.89 -20.29
CA TYR A 71 -4.49 2.91 -20.93
C TYR A 71 -3.40 2.70 -19.87
N ALA A 72 -2.36 1.94 -20.18
CA ALA A 72 -1.31 1.64 -19.21
C ALA A 72 0.09 1.61 -19.83
N PHE A 73 1.06 2.20 -19.14
CA PHE A 73 2.50 2.08 -19.39
C PHE A 73 3.14 1.29 -18.26
N ARG A 74 4.07 0.40 -18.59
CA ARG A 74 4.79 -0.46 -17.63
C ARG A 74 6.28 -0.29 -17.79
N ASN A 75 7.04 -0.58 -16.70
CA ASN A 75 8.49 -0.44 -16.65
C ASN A 75 8.95 1.01 -16.93
N VAL A 76 8.22 1.98 -16.38
CA VAL A 76 8.53 3.42 -16.51
C VAL A 76 9.39 3.84 -15.33
N LEU A 77 10.62 4.25 -15.59
CA LEU A 77 11.49 4.79 -14.56
C LEU A 77 10.97 6.15 -14.07
N GLU A 78 11.26 6.48 -12.81
CA GLU A 78 10.87 7.76 -12.21
C GLU A 78 11.28 8.96 -13.07
N SER A 79 12.51 8.93 -13.59
CA SER A 79 13.07 9.97 -14.47
C SER A 79 12.42 10.04 -15.86
N GLU A 80 11.67 9.03 -16.28
CA GLU A 80 11.08 8.88 -17.60
C GLU A 80 9.54 9.02 -17.58
N THR A 81 8.98 9.45 -16.45
CA THR A 81 7.51 9.49 -16.24
C THR A 81 6.83 10.55 -17.13
N LYS A 82 7.54 11.61 -17.55
CA LYS A 82 6.96 12.76 -18.23
C LYS A 82 6.34 12.44 -19.59
N GLU A 83 7.04 11.68 -20.44
CA GLU A 83 6.50 11.34 -21.75
C GLU A 83 5.24 10.47 -21.67
N PRO A 84 5.21 9.38 -20.88
CA PRO A 84 3.99 8.61 -20.62
C PRO A 84 2.83 9.44 -20.07
N LEU A 85 3.07 10.41 -19.16
CA LEU A 85 2.03 11.32 -18.68
C LEU A 85 1.42 12.13 -19.81
N MET A 86 2.26 12.74 -20.65
CA MET A 86 1.80 13.55 -21.79
C MET A 86 1.03 12.70 -22.81
N GLU A 87 1.48 11.48 -23.11
CA GLU A 87 0.78 10.58 -24.02
C GLU A 87 -0.60 10.17 -23.47
N LEU A 88 -0.74 9.94 -22.15
CA LEU A 88 -2.04 9.68 -21.54
C LEU A 88 -2.97 10.87 -21.59
N VAL A 89 -2.45 12.09 -21.41
CA VAL A 89 -3.24 13.34 -21.61
C VAL A 89 -3.71 13.45 -23.05
N ASP A 90 -2.84 13.20 -24.04
CA ASP A 90 -3.17 13.24 -25.47
C ASP A 90 -4.22 12.17 -25.87
N LYS A 91 -4.24 11.02 -25.17
CA LYS A 91 -5.29 9.98 -25.29
C LYS A 91 -6.62 10.39 -24.65
N GLY A 92 -6.70 11.58 -24.05
CA GLY A 92 -7.90 12.11 -23.42
C GLY A 92 -8.20 11.54 -22.04
N CYS A 93 -7.21 10.99 -21.34
CA CYS A 93 -7.39 10.56 -19.95
C CYS A 93 -7.83 11.74 -19.08
N LYS A 94 -8.85 11.51 -18.25
CA LYS A 94 -9.37 12.47 -17.28
C LYS A 94 -8.77 12.29 -15.89
N ILE A 95 -8.22 11.13 -15.63
CA ILE A 95 -7.51 10.77 -14.40
C ILE A 95 -6.37 9.82 -14.74
N ILE A 96 -5.20 10.04 -14.11
CA ILE A 96 -3.99 9.25 -14.33
C ILE A 96 -3.43 8.84 -12.98
N PHE A 97 -3.16 7.54 -12.83
CA PHE A 97 -2.58 6.95 -11.61
C PHE A 97 -1.14 6.50 -11.84
N THR A 98 -0.25 6.75 -10.87
CA THR A 98 1.11 6.22 -10.86
C THR A 98 1.40 5.49 -9.54
N ASN A 99 2.11 4.35 -9.61
CA ASN A 99 2.55 3.61 -8.43
C ASN A 99 3.99 3.94 -8.00
N GLY A 100 4.71 4.75 -8.77
CA GLY A 100 5.99 5.33 -8.41
C GLY A 100 5.85 6.80 -8.02
N ALA A 101 6.71 7.28 -7.13
CA ALA A 101 6.74 8.67 -6.69
C ALA A 101 7.69 9.48 -7.58
N SER A 102 7.15 10.34 -8.45
CA SER A 102 7.90 11.20 -9.37
C SER A 102 7.47 12.66 -9.26
N THR A 103 8.43 13.57 -9.13
CA THR A 103 8.16 15.02 -9.13
C THR A 103 7.56 15.51 -10.46
N GLN A 104 7.79 14.79 -11.55
CA GLN A 104 7.27 15.11 -12.87
C GLN A 104 5.74 15.05 -12.94
N VAL A 105 5.10 14.27 -12.03
CA VAL A 105 3.63 14.19 -11.96
C VAL A 105 3.04 15.54 -11.55
N ARG A 106 3.58 16.17 -10.49
CA ARG A 106 3.17 17.49 -10.03
C ARG A 106 3.41 18.56 -11.10
N GLU A 107 4.59 18.55 -11.72
CA GLU A 107 4.93 19.49 -12.81
C GLU A 107 3.98 19.35 -14.01
N THR A 108 3.52 18.13 -14.28
CA THR A 108 2.56 17.88 -15.37
C THR A 108 1.16 18.35 -14.98
N ALA A 109 0.73 18.12 -13.73
CA ALA A 109 -0.54 18.58 -13.21
C ALA A 109 -0.72 20.11 -13.34
N GLU A 110 0.35 20.88 -13.07
CA GLU A 110 0.35 22.36 -13.24
C GLU A 110 0.05 22.80 -14.68
N ARG A 111 0.36 21.97 -15.67
CA ARG A 111 0.18 22.28 -17.11
C ARG A 111 -1.17 21.84 -17.67
N TYR A 112 -1.79 20.84 -17.01
CA TYR A 112 -3.04 20.21 -17.48
C TYR A 112 -4.11 20.21 -16.39
N PRO A 113 -4.68 21.40 -16.05
CA PRO A 113 -5.60 21.55 -14.91
C PRO A 113 -6.94 20.82 -15.06
N ASP A 114 -7.28 20.34 -16.25
CA ASP A 114 -8.51 19.58 -16.54
C ASP A 114 -8.33 18.07 -16.44
N VAL A 115 -7.15 17.60 -15.98
CA VAL A 115 -6.82 16.19 -15.77
C VAL A 115 -6.39 15.99 -14.32
N GLU A 116 -6.95 14.98 -13.64
CA GLU A 116 -6.56 14.62 -12.28
C GLU A 116 -5.34 13.68 -12.30
N PHE A 117 -4.33 13.99 -11.50
CA PHE A 117 -3.10 13.22 -11.39
C PHE A 117 -2.97 12.66 -9.97
N CYS A 118 -3.04 11.35 -9.84
CA CYS A 118 -2.98 10.65 -8.57
C CYS A 118 -1.74 9.76 -8.52
N GLN A 119 -0.86 9.98 -7.55
CA GLN A 119 0.30 9.12 -7.37
C GLN A 119 0.39 8.55 -5.94
N VAL A 120 1.01 7.38 -5.82
CA VAL A 120 1.39 6.88 -4.51
C VAL A 120 2.39 7.86 -3.90
N SER A 121 2.13 8.30 -2.66
CA SER A 121 2.98 9.28 -1.99
C SER A 121 4.38 8.72 -1.70
N GLY A 122 5.34 9.61 -1.70
CA GLY A 122 6.73 9.35 -1.32
C GLY A 122 7.30 10.55 -0.57
N GLU A 123 8.46 10.42 0.03
CA GLU A 123 9.07 11.42 0.93
C GLU A 123 9.07 12.86 0.37
N ASN A 124 9.29 13.01 -0.95
CA ASN A 124 9.32 14.31 -1.63
C ASN A 124 8.11 14.54 -2.56
N CYS A 125 7.10 13.69 -2.48
CA CYS A 125 5.94 13.69 -3.37
C CYS A 125 4.67 13.55 -2.55
N VAL A 126 4.24 14.67 -1.94
CA VAL A 126 3.03 14.76 -1.10
C VAL A 126 2.20 15.96 -1.55
N ALA A 127 0.89 15.77 -1.69
CA ALA A 127 -0.06 16.77 -2.17
C ALA A 127 -0.80 17.49 -1.04
N THR A 128 -0.15 17.74 0.10
CA THR A 128 -0.70 18.58 1.17
C THR A 128 -0.87 20.02 0.70
N GLU A 129 0.01 20.46 -0.20
CA GLU A 129 -0.01 21.75 -0.88
C GLU A 129 0.30 21.54 -2.37
N GLY A 130 -0.27 22.36 -3.25
CA GLY A 130 0.04 22.29 -4.68
C GLY A 130 -1.17 22.52 -5.59
N PRO A 131 -1.09 22.10 -6.85
CA PRO A 131 -2.20 22.20 -7.80
C PRO A 131 -3.42 21.40 -7.32
N ALA A 132 -4.62 21.93 -7.56
CA ALA A 132 -5.86 21.31 -7.09
C ALA A 132 -6.15 19.93 -7.72
N ASN A 133 -5.51 19.63 -8.86
CA ASN A 133 -5.62 18.39 -9.63
C ASN A 133 -4.43 17.43 -9.43
N TYR A 134 -3.59 17.69 -8.41
CA TYR A 134 -2.50 16.80 -8.01
C TYR A 134 -2.84 16.16 -6.66
N HIS A 135 -2.92 14.85 -6.63
CA HIS A 135 -3.33 14.05 -5.49
C HIS A 135 -2.27 13.02 -5.14
N THR A 136 -2.08 12.80 -3.85
CA THR A 136 -1.25 11.70 -3.35
C THR A 136 -2.05 10.80 -2.43
N PHE A 137 -1.67 9.51 -2.38
CA PHE A 137 -2.38 8.55 -1.54
C PHE A 137 -1.46 7.40 -1.13
N ASN A 138 -1.69 6.85 0.07
CA ASN A 138 -1.00 5.64 0.53
C ASN A 138 -1.84 4.84 1.53
N GLY A 139 -1.62 3.52 1.56
CA GLY A 139 -2.14 2.66 2.61
C GLY A 139 -1.34 2.80 3.90
N GLN A 140 -1.99 2.69 5.05
CA GLN A 140 -1.34 2.70 6.37
C GLN A 140 -0.65 1.34 6.61
N VAL A 141 0.49 1.13 5.94
CA VAL A 141 1.29 -0.12 5.90
C VAL A 141 1.63 -0.64 7.29
N TYR A 142 1.92 0.25 8.24
CA TYR A 142 2.25 -0.12 9.62
C TYR A 142 1.16 -0.99 10.29
N GLN A 143 -0.09 -0.86 9.89
CA GLN A 143 -1.18 -1.63 10.47
C GLN A 143 -1.07 -3.12 10.14
N TYR A 144 -0.91 -3.49 8.86
CA TYR A 144 -0.76 -4.90 8.52
C TYR A 144 0.61 -5.46 8.92
N GLN A 145 1.65 -4.63 8.97
CA GLN A 145 2.95 -5.04 9.48
C GLN A 145 2.86 -5.39 10.98
N TYR A 146 2.13 -4.61 11.77
CA TYR A 146 1.86 -4.94 13.16
C TYR A 146 1.13 -6.28 13.31
N VAL A 147 0.09 -6.53 12.52
CA VAL A 147 -0.66 -7.79 12.56
C VAL A 147 0.20 -8.97 12.08
N SER A 148 1.03 -8.77 11.05
CA SER A 148 2.02 -9.77 10.62
C SER A 148 3.03 -10.09 11.72
N GLY A 149 3.43 -9.06 12.49
CA GLY A 149 4.25 -9.21 13.69
C GLY A 149 3.57 -10.08 14.76
N ILE A 150 2.26 -9.90 15.02
CA ILE A 150 1.50 -10.77 15.94
C ILE A 150 1.59 -12.24 15.52
N VAL A 151 1.48 -12.54 14.22
CA VAL A 151 1.60 -13.91 13.69
C VAL A 151 3.01 -14.47 13.93
N ALA A 152 4.04 -13.67 13.64
CA ALA A 152 5.44 -14.02 13.90
C ALA A 152 5.69 -14.27 15.40
N GLY A 153 5.18 -13.38 16.26
CA GLY A 153 5.26 -13.52 17.72
C GLY A 153 4.54 -14.78 18.22
N ALA A 154 3.36 -15.10 17.68
CA ALA A 154 2.64 -16.32 18.03
C ALA A 154 3.46 -17.58 17.67
N LYS A 155 4.13 -17.57 16.51
CA LYS A 155 5.03 -18.68 16.11
C LYS A 155 6.23 -18.78 17.03
N LEU A 156 6.92 -17.67 17.32
CA LEU A 156 8.06 -17.63 18.25
C LEU A 156 7.65 -18.12 19.66
N ARG A 157 6.52 -17.65 20.20
CA ARG A 157 5.99 -18.07 21.49
C ARG A 157 5.73 -19.56 21.52
N ASN A 158 5.10 -20.12 20.50
CA ASN A 158 4.82 -21.54 20.38
C ASN A 158 6.11 -22.38 20.38
N LEU A 159 7.16 -21.93 19.68
CA LEU A 159 8.46 -22.60 19.65
C LEU A 159 9.18 -22.56 21.02
N ILE A 160 9.04 -21.45 21.76
CA ILE A 160 9.60 -21.31 23.11
C ILE A 160 8.84 -22.22 24.09
N ASP A 161 7.51 -22.19 24.08
CA ASP A 161 6.68 -22.97 25.00
C ASP A 161 6.82 -24.48 24.77
N SER A 162 7.09 -24.89 23.52
CA SER A 162 7.40 -26.28 23.17
C SER A 162 8.88 -26.69 23.38
N HIS A 163 9.70 -25.79 23.92
CA HIS A 163 11.15 -26.01 24.17
C HIS A 163 11.99 -26.30 22.93
N VAL A 164 11.48 -25.97 21.73
CA VAL A 164 12.22 -26.05 20.47
C VAL A 164 13.18 -24.87 20.33
N LEU A 165 12.81 -23.71 20.87
CA LEU A 165 13.59 -22.48 20.84
C LEU A 165 13.80 -21.97 22.27
N LYS A 166 15.02 -21.51 22.57
CA LYS A 166 15.26 -20.76 23.80
C LYS A 166 14.82 -19.32 23.67
N PRO A 167 14.38 -18.65 24.75
CA PRO A 167 13.94 -17.25 24.70
C PRO A 167 14.93 -16.29 24.04
N GLU A 168 16.22 -16.44 24.32
CA GLU A 168 17.29 -15.61 23.77
C GLU A 168 17.55 -15.81 22.27
N GLN A 169 16.99 -16.86 21.68
CA GLN A 169 17.07 -17.18 20.25
C GLN A 169 15.88 -16.62 19.44
N ALA A 170 14.93 -15.95 20.09
CA ALA A 170 13.75 -15.38 19.42
C ALA A 170 14.13 -14.16 18.55
N MET A 171 14.88 -14.40 17.48
CA MET A 171 15.43 -13.37 16.59
C MET A 171 14.64 -13.27 15.30
N ILE A 172 14.18 -12.06 15.00
CA ILE A 172 13.52 -11.68 13.74
C ILE A 172 14.56 -11.00 12.85
N GLY A 173 14.61 -11.37 11.58
CA GLY A 173 15.32 -10.63 10.54
C GLY A 173 14.32 -9.82 9.73
N PHE A 174 14.61 -8.55 9.46
CA PHE A 174 13.78 -7.71 8.61
C PHE A 174 14.58 -7.15 7.43
N VAL A 175 14.13 -7.46 6.20
CA VAL A 175 14.75 -7.02 4.95
C VAL A 175 14.06 -5.74 4.48
N GLY A 176 14.77 -4.61 4.57
CA GLY A 176 14.32 -3.30 4.08
C GLY A 176 14.98 -2.91 2.77
N ASN A 177 14.42 -1.91 2.06
CA ASN A 177 15.06 -1.33 0.86
C ASN A 177 16.07 -0.26 1.26
N TYR A 178 15.60 0.81 1.90
CA TYR A 178 16.37 1.99 2.27
C TYR A 178 16.08 2.41 3.71
N PRO A 179 17.03 3.10 4.38
CA PRO A 179 16.84 3.61 5.74
C PRO A 179 15.99 4.89 5.75
N ASN A 180 14.72 4.79 5.41
CA ASN A 180 13.77 5.90 5.41
C ASN A 180 12.59 5.64 6.37
N PRO A 181 11.80 6.66 6.73
CA PRO A 181 10.70 6.53 7.68
C PRO A 181 9.66 5.46 7.29
N GLU A 182 9.39 5.27 6.00
CA GLU A 182 8.45 4.24 5.53
C GLU A 182 8.88 2.83 5.97
N VAL A 183 10.16 2.50 5.78
CA VAL A 183 10.73 1.21 6.17
C VAL A 183 10.89 1.10 7.68
N ILE A 184 11.30 2.19 8.34
CA ILE A 184 11.46 2.23 9.82
C ILE A 184 10.11 2.04 10.51
N SER A 185 9.08 2.73 10.07
CA SER A 185 7.71 2.56 10.55
C SER A 185 7.22 1.12 10.38
N ALA A 186 7.47 0.52 9.21
CA ALA A 186 7.04 -0.84 8.89
C ALA A 186 7.70 -1.89 9.81
N PHE A 187 9.04 -1.91 9.94
CA PHE A 187 9.69 -2.89 10.80
C PHE A 187 9.43 -2.64 12.29
N THR A 188 9.29 -1.39 12.70
CA THR A 188 8.94 -1.07 14.10
C THR A 188 7.55 -1.58 14.44
N ALA A 189 6.57 -1.36 13.56
CA ALA A 189 5.23 -1.90 13.74
C ALA A 189 5.23 -3.43 13.82
N PHE A 190 5.98 -4.10 12.92
CA PHE A 190 6.15 -5.55 12.96
C PHE A 190 6.76 -6.03 14.29
N TYR A 191 7.82 -5.37 14.74
CA TYR A 191 8.50 -5.66 16.00
C TYR A 191 7.55 -5.52 17.19
N LEU A 192 6.79 -4.42 17.26
CA LEU A 192 5.81 -4.18 18.33
C LEU A 192 4.71 -5.25 18.33
N GLY A 193 4.22 -5.63 17.14
CA GLY A 193 3.28 -6.73 16.99
C GLY A 193 3.84 -8.06 17.50
N ALA A 194 5.07 -8.40 17.14
CA ALA A 194 5.73 -9.63 17.60
C ALA A 194 5.92 -9.64 19.13
N ARG A 195 6.37 -8.53 19.70
CA ARG A 195 6.56 -8.39 21.14
C ARG A 195 5.29 -8.40 21.96
N SER A 196 4.17 -8.02 21.37
CA SER A 196 2.87 -8.12 22.06
C SER A 196 2.49 -9.57 22.42
N VAL A 197 3.07 -10.55 21.70
CA VAL A 197 2.83 -11.99 21.92
C VAL A 197 4.07 -12.74 22.46
N ALA A 198 5.26 -12.37 21.99
CA ALA A 198 6.55 -12.92 22.42
C ALA A 198 7.46 -11.77 22.91
N PRO A 199 7.38 -11.38 24.19
CA PRO A 199 8.15 -10.24 24.73
C PRO A 199 9.67 -10.39 24.62
N GLU A 200 10.16 -11.61 24.45
CA GLU A 200 11.59 -11.94 24.26
C GLU A 200 12.10 -11.62 22.85
N ALA A 201 11.20 -11.43 21.89
CA ALA A 201 11.57 -11.18 20.50
C ALA A 201 12.52 -9.97 20.37
N ARG A 202 13.56 -10.16 19.58
CA ARG A 202 14.52 -9.15 19.14
C ARG A 202 14.52 -9.08 17.63
N MET A 203 15.01 -7.97 17.08
CA MET A 203 15.02 -7.78 15.63
C MET A 203 16.37 -7.31 15.13
N ARG A 204 16.80 -7.86 13.99
CA ARG A 204 17.86 -7.33 13.14
C ARG A 204 17.25 -6.81 11.86
N VAL A 205 17.72 -5.65 11.42
CA VAL A 205 17.30 -5.03 10.17
C VAL A 205 18.51 -4.91 9.26
N ARG A 206 18.36 -5.27 7.99
CA ARG A 206 19.33 -5.01 6.93
C ARG A 206 18.66 -4.37 5.73
N TYR A 207 19.36 -3.40 5.15
CA TYR A 207 18.90 -2.72 3.94
C TYR A 207 19.57 -3.30 2.70
N THR A 208 18.78 -3.44 1.64
CA THR A 208 19.30 -3.88 0.34
C THR A 208 19.96 -2.74 -0.44
N HIS A 209 19.59 -1.48 -0.12
CA HIS A 209 19.95 -0.27 -0.85
C HIS A 209 19.57 -0.33 -2.34
N THR A 210 18.46 -1.05 -2.64
CA THR A 210 17.88 -1.17 -3.98
C THR A 210 16.37 -0.98 -3.92
N GLY A 211 15.79 -0.39 -4.95
CA GLY A 211 14.32 -0.27 -5.04
C GLY A 211 13.62 -1.63 -5.18
N SER A 212 14.21 -2.53 -6.00
CA SER A 212 13.73 -3.89 -6.23
C SER A 212 14.86 -4.72 -6.81
N SER A 213 15.29 -5.79 -6.11
CA SER A 213 16.33 -6.69 -6.59
C SER A 213 16.19 -8.08 -5.97
N TYR A 214 15.60 -9.02 -6.71
CA TYR A 214 15.45 -10.39 -6.25
C TYR A 214 16.76 -11.01 -5.73
N PRO A 215 17.90 -10.97 -6.47
CA PRO A 215 19.13 -11.59 -5.98
C PRO A 215 19.68 -10.90 -4.72
N ARG A 216 19.58 -9.57 -4.59
CA ARG A 216 20.07 -8.85 -3.42
C ARG A 216 19.19 -9.10 -2.20
N GLU A 217 17.86 -9.04 -2.35
CA GLU A 217 16.91 -9.32 -1.28
C GLU A 217 17.06 -10.75 -0.76
N LYS A 218 17.22 -11.74 -1.69
CA LYS A 218 17.47 -13.14 -1.35
C LYS A 218 18.78 -13.33 -0.57
N ALA A 219 19.86 -12.68 -1.03
CA ALA A 219 21.16 -12.76 -0.38
C ALA A 219 21.13 -12.20 1.05
N VAL A 220 20.53 -11.01 1.24
CA VAL A 220 20.39 -10.40 2.57
C VAL A 220 19.56 -11.29 3.51
N ALA A 221 18.45 -11.86 3.03
CA ALA A 221 17.66 -12.79 3.82
C ALA A 221 18.46 -14.04 4.21
N ARG A 222 19.25 -14.60 3.29
CA ARG A 222 20.11 -15.77 3.55
C ARG A 222 21.17 -15.47 4.62
N GLU A 223 21.83 -14.33 4.54
CA GLU A 223 22.79 -13.89 5.57
C GLU A 223 22.15 -13.82 6.96
N MET A 224 20.94 -13.25 7.06
CA MET A 224 20.21 -13.18 8.33
C MET A 224 19.80 -14.54 8.88
N ILE A 225 19.41 -15.48 8.00
CA ILE A 225 19.10 -16.87 8.38
C ILE A 225 20.36 -17.56 8.94
N ASP A 226 21.48 -17.38 8.27
CA ASP A 226 22.77 -17.97 8.70
C ASP A 226 23.26 -17.39 10.04
N GLU A 227 22.86 -16.15 10.37
CA GLU A 227 23.08 -15.49 11.66
C GLU A 227 22.05 -15.90 12.74
N GLY A 228 21.14 -16.81 12.45
CA GLY A 228 20.19 -17.38 13.40
C GLY A 228 18.86 -16.64 13.53
N CYS A 229 18.46 -15.85 12.56
CA CYS A 229 17.09 -15.32 12.52
C CYS A 229 16.09 -16.45 12.24
N ILE A 230 15.04 -16.52 13.06
CA ILE A 230 14.01 -17.58 13.01
C ILE A 230 12.80 -17.16 12.15
N VAL A 231 12.50 -15.86 12.10
CA VAL A 231 11.48 -15.31 11.22
C VAL A 231 12.12 -14.24 10.36
N ILE A 232 11.95 -14.34 9.04
CA ILE A 232 12.36 -13.30 8.10
C ILE A 232 11.10 -12.55 7.66
N ALA A 233 11.08 -11.24 7.89
CA ALA A 233 10.05 -10.34 7.40
C ALA A 233 10.65 -9.36 6.40
N GLN A 234 9.81 -8.66 5.64
CA GLN A 234 10.27 -7.75 4.60
C GLN A 234 9.37 -6.52 4.40
N HIS A 235 10.02 -5.42 4.00
CA HIS A 235 9.42 -4.30 3.29
C HIS A 235 10.06 -4.14 1.91
N SER A 236 10.73 -5.16 1.43
CA SER A 236 11.29 -5.24 0.09
C SER A 236 10.24 -5.74 -0.92
N ARG A 237 10.51 -5.63 -2.22
CA ARG A 237 9.48 -5.68 -3.27
C ARG A 237 9.44 -6.97 -4.07
N THR A 238 10.31 -7.96 -3.77
CA THR A 238 10.40 -9.21 -4.53
C THR A 238 10.10 -10.45 -3.69
N PHE A 239 10.11 -11.62 -4.34
CA PHE A 239 10.00 -12.93 -3.68
C PHE A 239 11.32 -13.42 -3.05
N GLY A 240 12.41 -12.65 -3.15
CA GLY A 240 13.74 -13.08 -2.72
C GLY A 240 13.81 -13.61 -1.29
N PRO A 241 13.31 -12.87 -0.27
CA PRO A 241 13.32 -13.34 1.11
C PRO A 241 12.53 -14.62 1.35
N ALA A 242 11.36 -14.76 0.71
CA ALA A 242 10.54 -15.97 0.79
C ALA A 242 11.28 -17.18 0.22
N ALA A 243 11.90 -17.02 -0.96
CA ALA A 243 12.69 -18.08 -1.59
C ALA A 243 13.92 -18.48 -0.75
N ALA A 244 14.58 -17.53 -0.10
CA ALA A 244 15.69 -17.80 0.81
C ALA A 244 15.25 -18.66 2.02
N CYS A 245 14.09 -18.35 2.60
CA CYS A 245 13.51 -19.11 3.69
C CYS A 245 13.16 -20.54 3.25
N GLU A 246 12.48 -20.68 2.13
CA GLU A 246 12.08 -22.01 1.61
C GLU A 246 13.28 -22.90 1.33
N GLU A 247 14.33 -22.37 0.69
CA GLU A 247 15.56 -23.11 0.45
C GLU A 247 16.29 -23.50 1.75
N ALA A 248 16.23 -22.63 2.76
CA ALA A 248 16.89 -22.88 4.04
C ALA A 248 16.11 -23.88 4.92
N ALA A 249 14.82 -24.07 4.70
CA ALA A 249 13.96 -24.92 5.53
C ALA A 249 14.35 -26.41 5.54
N ALA A 250 15.19 -26.83 4.58
CA ALA A 250 15.70 -28.20 4.53
C ALA A 250 16.61 -28.54 5.72
N ASP A 251 17.34 -27.56 6.28
CA ASP A 251 18.35 -27.75 7.34
C ASP A 251 18.31 -26.67 8.43
N ARG A 252 17.42 -25.70 8.33
CA ARG A 252 17.24 -24.58 9.26
C ARG A 252 15.80 -24.45 9.73
N LEU A 253 15.64 -24.07 11.00
CA LEU A 253 14.33 -23.66 11.52
C LEU A 253 14.12 -22.19 11.15
N VAL A 254 13.30 -21.94 10.14
CA VAL A 254 13.04 -20.59 9.63
C VAL A 254 11.61 -20.46 9.11
N PHE A 255 11.05 -19.27 9.25
CA PHE A 255 9.72 -18.91 8.78
C PHE A 255 9.77 -17.54 8.07
N HIS A 256 8.74 -17.26 7.27
CA HIS A 256 8.65 -16.04 6.50
C HIS A 256 7.34 -15.29 6.75
N ALA A 257 7.41 -13.98 6.85
CA ALA A 257 6.26 -13.07 6.81
C ALA A 257 6.38 -12.14 5.59
N GLY A 258 5.44 -12.29 4.65
CA GLY A 258 5.52 -11.67 3.33
C GLY A 258 4.89 -10.28 3.26
N ASN A 259 5.15 -9.62 2.12
CA ASN A 259 4.68 -8.28 1.80
C ASN A 259 4.07 -8.22 0.39
N HIS A 260 3.01 -7.44 0.21
CA HIS A 260 2.29 -7.14 -1.03
C HIS A 260 1.52 -8.31 -1.67
N ARG A 261 1.97 -9.55 -1.55
CA ARG A 261 1.34 -10.73 -2.14
C ARG A 261 1.50 -11.94 -1.22
N SER A 262 0.59 -12.92 -1.33
CA SER A 262 0.79 -14.22 -0.67
C SER A 262 2.08 -14.86 -1.18
N MET A 263 2.88 -15.35 -0.24
CA MET A 263 4.13 -16.04 -0.53
C MET A 263 3.99 -17.57 -0.41
N MET A 264 2.77 -18.08 -0.16
CA MET A 264 2.55 -19.53 0.04
C MET A 264 2.85 -20.38 -1.19
N ASP A 265 2.69 -19.82 -2.40
CA ASP A 265 3.04 -20.52 -3.65
C ASP A 265 4.55 -20.63 -3.85
N ILE A 266 5.32 -19.70 -3.26
CA ILE A 266 6.79 -19.63 -3.38
C ILE A 266 7.47 -20.33 -2.21
N ALA A 267 6.89 -20.23 -1.03
CA ALA A 267 7.47 -20.67 0.23
C ALA A 267 6.42 -21.40 1.10
N PRO A 268 5.86 -22.54 0.59
CA PRO A 268 4.79 -23.27 1.27
C PRO A 268 5.20 -23.83 2.63
N ALA A 269 6.47 -24.19 2.83
CA ALA A 269 6.99 -24.75 4.09
C ALA A 269 7.36 -23.68 5.12
N THR A 270 7.44 -22.40 4.73
CA THR A 270 7.96 -21.34 5.61
C THR A 270 7.07 -20.12 5.73
N SER A 271 6.25 -19.79 4.71
CA SER A 271 5.40 -18.60 4.73
C SER A 271 4.27 -18.72 5.75
N LEU A 272 4.24 -17.80 6.74
CA LEU A 272 3.23 -17.74 7.80
C LEU A 272 2.00 -16.93 7.35
N VAL A 273 2.25 -15.75 6.81
CA VAL A 273 1.25 -14.75 6.45
C VAL A 273 1.86 -13.69 5.52
N SER A 274 1.04 -12.98 4.81
CA SER A 274 1.41 -11.74 4.13
C SER A 274 0.34 -10.66 4.37
N GLY A 275 0.75 -9.40 4.30
CA GLY A 275 -0.15 -8.25 4.23
C GLY A 275 0.04 -7.48 2.94
N ARG A 276 -0.94 -6.65 2.57
CA ARG A 276 -0.85 -5.81 1.38
C ARG A 276 -1.59 -4.49 1.52
N VAL A 277 -1.23 -3.52 0.68
CA VAL A 277 -2.09 -2.38 0.39
C VAL A 277 -3.12 -2.82 -0.65
N ASN A 278 -4.38 -2.55 -0.40
CA ASN A 278 -5.46 -2.68 -1.38
C ASN A 278 -5.71 -1.30 -2.01
N TRP A 279 -5.25 -1.12 -3.23
CA TRP A 279 -5.35 0.15 -3.95
C TRP A 279 -6.74 0.42 -4.54
N ALA A 280 -7.60 -0.62 -4.63
CA ALA A 280 -8.90 -0.53 -5.28
C ALA A 280 -9.84 0.51 -4.64
N PRO A 281 -9.98 0.63 -3.30
CA PRO A 281 -10.90 1.59 -2.71
C PRO A 281 -10.61 3.03 -3.13
N TYR A 282 -9.33 3.44 -3.15
CA TYR A 282 -8.95 4.76 -3.60
C TYR A 282 -9.19 4.94 -5.11
N ILE A 283 -8.68 4.03 -5.93
CA ILE A 283 -8.74 4.14 -7.40
C ILE A 283 -10.19 4.15 -7.90
N LEU A 284 -11.05 3.26 -7.39
CA LEU A 284 -12.46 3.22 -7.78
C LEU A 284 -13.18 4.50 -7.32
N GLY A 285 -12.97 4.92 -6.09
CA GLY A 285 -13.57 6.13 -5.54
C GLY A 285 -13.14 7.40 -6.27
N ALA A 286 -11.86 7.52 -6.64
CA ALA A 286 -11.34 8.66 -7.39
C ALA A 286 -11.91 8.71 -8.82
N VAL A 287 -11.99 7.57 -9.52
CA VAL A 287 -12.63 7.50 -10.85
C VAL A 287 -14.13 7.83 -10.76
N GLU A 288 -14.81 7.32 -9.73
CA GLU A 288 -16.22 7.68 -9.50
C GLU A 288 -16.41 9.16 -9.22
N ALA A 289 -15.50 9.79 -8.46
CA ALA A 289 -15.50 11.23 -8.23
C ALA A 289 -15.42 12.02 -9.54
N VAL A 290 -14.46 11.67 -10.40
CA VAL A 290 -14.30 12.29 -11.73
C VAL A 290 -15.55 12.09 -12.60
N MET A 291 -16.12 10.88 -12.66
CA MET A 291 -17.35 10.59 -13.39
C MET A 291 -18.53 11.45 -12.92
N LYS A 292 -18.57 11.79 -11.64
CA LYS A 292 -19.65 12.56 -11.02
C LYS A 292 -19.34 14.07 -10.89
N GLY A 293 -18.17 14.52 -11.37
CA GLY A 293 -17.71 15.92 -11.21
C GLY A 293 -17.57 16.32 -9.73
N LYS A 294 -17.11 15.41 -8.87
CA LYS A 294 -16.89 15.63 -7.45
C LYS A 294 -15.40 15.72 -7.14
N THR A 295 -15.06 16.38 -6.04
CA THR A 295 -13.71 16.39 -5.48
C THR A 295 -13.36 14.99 -4.94
N ILE A 296 -12.17 14.51 -5.25
CA ILE A 296 -11.70 13.15 -4.87
C ILE A 296 -11.73 12.98 -3.36
N GLU A 297 -11.17 13.92 -2.58
CA GLU A 297 -11.06 13.85 -1.11
C GLU A 297 -12.41 13.89 -0.39
N LYS A 298 -13.46 14.35 -1.07
CA LYS A 298 -14.84 14.32 -0.52
C LYS A 298 -15.59 13.04 -0.90
N ALA A 299 -15.14 12.33 -1.92
CA ALA A 299 -15.79 11.12 -2.43
C ALA A 299 -15.14 9.85 -1.91
N VAL A 300 -13.82 9.87 -1.74
CA VAL A 300 -13.02 8.75 -1.23
C VAL A 300 -13.00 8.78 0.30
N GLU A 301 -13.24 7.63 0.93
CA GLU A 301 -13.18 7.51 2.38
C GLU A 301 -11.73 7.28 2.85
N GLY A 302 -11.23 8.20 3.70
CA GLY A 302 -9.87 8.17 4.24
C GLY A 302 -9.59 9.38 5.12
N THR A 303 -8.37 9.48 5.63
CA THR A 303 -7.85 10.69 6.27
C THR A 303 -7.22 11.56 5.19
N ALA A 304 -7.67 12.81 5.08
CA ALA A 304 -7.19 13.75 4.08
C ALA A 304 -6.41 14.91 4.72
N HIS A 305 -5.28 15.23 4.13
CA HIS A 305 -4.43 16.38 4.43
C HIS A 305 -4.23 17.18 3.14
N GLY A 306 -5.12 18.16 2.87
CA GLY A 306 -5.19 18.76 1.53
C GLY A 306 -5.64 17.72 0.50
N ASN A 307 -4.85 17.54 -0.57
CA ASN A 307 -5.08 16.52 -1.59
C ASN A 307 -4.28 15.23 -1.35
N ASP A 308 -3.75 15.06 -0.15
CA ASP A 308 -3.03 13.86 0.27
C ASP A 308 -3.93 13.00 1.16
N MET A 309 -4.04 11.70 0.87
CA MET A 309 -4.97 10.81 1.57
C MET A 309 -4.31 9.52 2.05
N SER A 310 -4.70 9.06 3.24
CA SER A 310 -4.33 7.73 3.74
C SER A 310 -5.51 7.00 4.36
N ALA A 311 -5.48 5.67 4.33
CA ALA A 311 -6.38 4.85 5.13
C ALA A 311 -5.76 3.46 5.44
N GLY A 312 -6.30 2.84 6.48
CA GLY A 312 -5.90 1.52 6.95
C GLY A 312 -7.03 0.49 6.84
N PHE A 313 -7.08 -0.45 7.79
CA PHE A 313 -8.11 -1.50 7.87
C PHE A 313 -9.53 -0.95 7.95
N ALA A 314 -9.73 0.22 8.59
CA ALA A 314 -11.05 0.85 8.71
C ALA A 314 -11.76 1.07 7.36
N ARG A 315 -10.99 1.27 6.30
CA ARG A 315 -11.49 1.57 4.94
C ARG A 315 -11.06 0.56 3.90
N GLY A 316 -10.49 -0.57 4.33
CA GLY A 316 -10.05 -1.63 3.44
C GLY A 316 -8.88 -1.25 2.52
N TRP A 317 -8.08 -0.21 2.86
CA TRP A 317 -6.90 0.17 2.08
C TRP A 317 -5.68 -0.70 2.41
N VAL A 318 -5.74 -1.42 3.51
CA VAL A 318 -4.77 -2.46 3.83
C VAL A 318 -5.52 -3.74 4.22
N GLU A 319 -4.92 -4.88 3.94
CA GLU A 319 -5.50 -6.20 4.14
C GLU A 319 -4.47 -7.20 4.65
N MET A 320 -4.92 -8.12 5.50
CA MET A 320 -4.21 -9.38 5.74
C MET A 320 -4.60 -10.38 4.65
N LEU A 321 -3.61 -11.07 4.10
CA LEU A 321 -3.85 -12.20 3.22
C LEU A 321 -3.99 -13.49 4.04
N GLU A 322 -4.27 -14.60 3.35
CA GLU A 322 -4.49 -15.89 3.99
C GLU A 322 -3.33 -16.34 4.89
N LEU A 323 -3.66 -16.85 6.07
CA LEU A 323 -2.72 -17.49 6.98
C LEU A 323 -2.40 -18.91 6.50
N ASN A 324 -1.14 -19.32 6.63
CA ASN A 324 -0.78 -20.72 6.45
C ASN A 324 -1.18 -21.53 7.69
N ALA A 325 -2.37 -22.11 7.67
CA ALA A 325 -2.96 -22.83 8.80
C ALA A 325 -2.12 -24.03 9.28
N HIS A 326 -1.21 -24.56 8.43
CA HIS A 326 -0.32 -25.66 8.79
C HIS A 326 0.89 -25.21 9.58
N LEU A 327 1.27 -23.94 9.51
CA LEU A 327 2.48 -23.40 10.13
C LEU A 327 2.19 -22.55 11.36
N VAL A 328 1.04 -21.89 11.41
CA VAL A 328 0.68 -21.02 12.53
C VAL A 328 0.09 -21.80 13.69
N PRO A 329 0.34 -21.39 14.96
CA PRO A 329 -0.25 -22.04 16.11
C PRO A 329 -1.78 -21.89 16.14
N TYR A 330 -2.45 -22.85 16.80
CA TYR A 330 -3.89 -22.76 17.05
C TYR A 330 -4.26 -21.43 17.76
N GLY A 331 -5.36 -20.81 17.33
CA GLY A 331 -5.83 -19.53 17.86
C GLY A 331 -5.14 -18.28 17.26
N THR A 332 -4.18 -18.44 16.33
CA THR A 332 -3.54 -17.32 15.65
C THR A 332 -4.53 -16.54 14.77
N GLU A 333 -5.43 -17.23 14.06
CA GLU A 333 -6.46 -16.60 13.23
C GLU A 333 -7.35 -15.66 14.04
N GLU A 334 -7.77 -16.08 15.23
CA GLU A 334 -8.57 -15.25 16.14
C GLU A 334 -7.80 -14.01 16.60
N LYS A 335 -6.50 -14.14 16.90
CA LYS A 335 -5.65 -12.99 17.25
C LYS A 335 -5.54 -12.00 16.09
N VAL A 336 -5.38 -12.48 14.86
CA VAL A 336 -5.34 -11.65 13.64
C VAL A 336 -6.68 -10.93 13.46
N ARG A 337 -7.79 -11.65 13.52
CA ARG A 337 -9.14 -11.07 13.40
C ARG A 337 -9.37 -9.97 14.43
N GLN A 338 -9.03 -10.22 15.69
CA GLN A 338 -9.21 -9.25 16.77
C GLN A 338 -8.30 -8.02 16.55
N ALA A 339 -7.04 -8.21 16.17
CA ALA A 339 -6.11 -7.09 15.92
C ALA A 339 -6.57 -6.22 14.74
N VAL A 340 -7.03 -6.83 13.63
CA VAL A 340 -7.60 -6.11 12.48
C VAL A 340 -8.83 -5.31 12.90
N GLU A 341 -9.73 -5.91 13.69
CA GLU A 341 -10.93 -5.23 14.19
C GLU A 341 -10.59 -4.06 15.13
N ASP A 342 -9.62 -4.24 16.02
CA ASP A 342 -9.20 -3.20 16.97
C ASP A 342 -8.53 -2.02 16.27
N LEU A 343 -7.66 -2.29 15.28
CA LEU A 343 -7.06 -1.26 14.44
C LEU A 343 -8.12 -0.55 13.59
N GLY A 344 -9.01 -1.30 12.95
CA GLY A 344 -10.09 -0.73 12.14
C GLY A 344 -11.07 0.15 12.92
N LYS A 345 -11.24 -0.10 14.22
CA LYS A 345 -12.07 0.71 15.13
C LYS A 345 -11.29 1.77 15.92
N GLY A 346 -9.99 1.92 15.68
CA GLY A 346 -9.14 2.85 16.41
C GLY A 346 -8.95 2.52 17.89
N ARG A 347 -9.20 1.25 18.30
CA ARG A 347 -9.03 0.80 19.68
C ARG A 347 -7.59 0.42 20.03
N ASN A 348 -6.74 0.22 19.04
CA ASN A 348 -5.33 -0.06 19.21
C ASN A 348 -4.48 1.05 18.59
N MET A 349 -3.46 1.47 19.31
CA MET A 349 -2.40 2.36 18.83
C MET A 349 -1.13 1.54 18.71
N VAL A 350 -0.66 1.34 17.46
CA VAL A 350 0.50 0.48 17.16
C VAL A 350 1.76 0.95 17.90
N PHE A 351 2.09 2.23 17.76
CA PHE A 351 3.29 2.82 18.37
C PHE A 351 3.01 3.27 19.80
N LYS A 352 2.77 2.31 20.69
CA LYS A 352 2.51 2.56 22.12
C LYS A 352 3.04 1.43 22.99
N GLY A 353 3.60 1.77 24.13
CA GLY A 353 4.08 0.82 25.13
C GLY A 353 5.32 1.31 25.87
N PRO A 354 5.91 0.47 26.72
CA PRO A 354 7.11 0.80 27.49
C PRO A 354 8.37 0.62 26.62
N TYR A 355 8.42 1.37 25.52
CA TYR A 355 9.53 1.30 24.55
C TYR A 355 10.17 2.67 24.41
N THR A 356 11.49 2.67 24.30
CA THR A 356 12.30 3.84 23.99
C THR A 356 13.05 3.61 22.68
N GLY A 357 13.42 4.70 22.04
CA GLY A 357 14.16 4.63 20.77
C GLY A 357 14.90 5.93 20.50
N THR A 358 15.80 5.89 19.51
CA THR A 358 16.67 6.99 19.15
C THR A 358 16.65 7.20 17.65
N ASP A 359 16.66 8.45 17.20
CA ASP A 359 16.86 8.77 15.79
C ASP A 359 18.32 8.38 15.40
N PRO A 360 18.50 7.49 14.41
CA PRO A 360 19.83 7.06 13.99
C PRO A 360 20.69 8.19 13.42
N ASN A 361 20.08 9.27 12.93
CA ASN A 361 20.78 10.43 12.35
C ASN A 361 21.03 11.55 13.38
N HIS A 362 20.25 11.57 14.46
CA HIS A 362 20.27 12.56 15.54
C HIS A 362 20.20 11.85 16.90
N PRO A 363 21.32 11.32 17.43
CA PRO A 363 21.33 10.51 18.66
C PRO A 363 20.82 11.22 19.92
N GLU A 364 20.75 12.55 19.91
CA GLU A 364 20.15 13.38 20.96
C GLU A 364 18.62 13.39 20.89
N ASP A 365 18.03 13.07 19.74
CA ASP A 365 16.59 12.95 19.57
C ASP A 365 16.14 11.54 19.94
N THR A 366 15.33 11.47 21.00
CA THR A 366 14.85 10.21 21.57
C THR A 366 13.33 10.21 21.73
N ILE A 367 12.73 9.05 21.61
CA ILE A 367 11.28 8.86 21.82
C ILE A 367 11.01 7.90 22.97
N ASN A 368 9.93 8.18 23.71
CA ASN A 368 9.33 7.24 24.67
C ASN A 368 7.86 7.01 24.27
N LEU A 369 7.54 5.77 23.92
CA LEU A 369 6.22 5.40 23.41
C LEU A 369 5.15 5.17 24.51
N THR A 370 5.42 5.51 25.78
CA THR A 370 4.42 5.36 26.86
C THR A 370 3.16 6.19 26.58
N ALA A 371 3.33 7.40 26.05
CA ALA A 371 2.21 8.25 25.64
C ALA A 371 1.57 7.83 24.31
N GLY A 372 2.31 7.09 23.49
CA GLY A 372 1.95 6.73 22.13
C GLY A 372 2.47 7.74 21.10
N TYR A 373 2.55 7.27 19.84
CA TYR A 373 2.90 8.07 18.68
C TYR A 373 1.87 7.84 17.58
N THR A 374 1.37 8.92 16.97
CA THR A 374 0.40 8.85 15.88
C THR A 374 1.11 8.87 14.54
N GLU A 375 1.10 7.75 13.86
CA GLU A 375 1.63 7.63 12.49
C GLU A 375 0.64 8.24 11.49
N ASN A 376 1.16 8.80 10.40
CA ASN A 376 0.35 9.47 9.37
C ASN A 376 -0.53 10.62 9.91
N GLY A 377 -0.07 11.34 10.95
CA GLY A 377 -0.81 12.44 11.56
C GLY A 377 -0.99 13.64 10.64
N ASP A 378 0.03 13.96 9.84
CA ASP A 378 0.10 15.16 9.01
C ASP A 378 0.13 14.88 7.50
N SER A 379 0.40 13.63 7.09
CA SER A 379 0.42 13.20 5.69
C SER A 379 0.22 11.70 5.53
N SER A 380 0.04 11.24 4.30
CA SER A 380 0.00 9.81 3.98
C SER A 380 1.37 9.12 4.04
N VAL A 381 2.46 9.89 4.04
CA VAL A 381 3.83 9.36 4.19
C VAL A 381 4.07 9.03 5.65
N PRO A 382 4.61 7.83 5.96
CA PRO A 382 5.04 7.51 7.31
C PRO A 382 6.10 8.47 7.85
N SER A 383 6.02 8.77 9.14
CA SER A 383 6.89 9.74 9.80
C SER A 383 7.72 9.15 10.96
N PHE A 384 7.39 7.95 11.43
CA PHE A 384 8.14 7.29 12.49
C PHE A 384 9.55 6.89 12.01
N HIS A 385 10.59 7.45 12.63
CA HIS A 385 11.99 7.30 12.21
C HIS A 385 12.95 6.86 13.32
N TYR A 386 12.46 6.50 14.49
CA TYR A 386 13.26 6.06 15.63
C TYR A 386 13.55 4.56 15.59
N ILE A 387 14.76 4.17 15.96
CA ILE A 387 15.15 2.78 16.17
C ILE A 387 14.89 2.43 17.64
N LEU A 388 13.96 1.52 17.89
CA LEU A 388 13.60 1.12 19.26
C LEU A 388 14.66 0.20 19.87
N ASP A 389 14.77 0.23 21.21
CA ASP A 389 15.56 -0.73 21.98
C ASP A 389 15.13 -2.16 21.66
N GLY A 390 16.10 -3.03 21.38
CA GLY A 390 15.88 -4.41 20.93
C GLY A 390 15.83 -4.60 19.41
N ILE A 391 15.92 -3.50 18.64
CA ILE A 391 16.15 -3.51 17.20
C ILE A 391 17.60 -3.14 16.93
N THR A 392 18.30 -3.94 16.13
CA THR A 392 19.66 -3.65 15.68
C THR A 392 19.68 -3.49 14.17
N VAL A 393 20.09 -2.33 13.70
CA VAL A 393 20.32 -2.09 12.27
C VAL A 393 21.74 -2.49 11.93
N GLN A 394 21.92 -3.29 10.88
CA GLN A 394 23.22 -3.75 10.36
C GLN A 394 23.33 -3.30 8.91
N ASN A 395 24.45 -2.62 8.61
CA ASN A 395 24.77 -2.15 7.25
C ASN A 395 25.52 -3.21 6.44
#